data_159da955c689ee15ddf10e4fb84d7167
#
_entry.id   159da955c689ee15ddf10e4fb84d7167
#
_cell.length_a   1.000
_cell.length_b   1.000
_cell.length_c   1.000
_cell.angle_alpha   90.00
_cell.angle_beta   90.00
_cell.angle_gamma   90.00
#
_symmetry.space_group_name_H-M   'P 1'
#
loop_
_entity.id
_entity.type
_entity.pdbx_description
1 polymer ?
#
loop_
_entity_poly.entity_id
_entity_poly.type
_entity_poly.pdbx_seq_one_letter_code
_entity_poly.pdbx_strand_id
1 'polypeptide(L)'
;MAISTYKVFLMKKADTGEQWSKLIDIKEFPDLGGEPEMLETTTLSDNMQTYIAGIQSLDGLSFTANYTLADFQTLKALEGKKVSYAVWFGGTESDGTVTPDGSNGKFSFDGELSVYPVGGGVNEVVNMNVTIAPSTPIAFSAT
;
A
#
# COMPACT_ATOMS: atom_id res chain seq x y z
N MET A 1 -6.68 -20.59 3.65
CA MET A 1 -7.88 -20.21 2.89
C MET A 1 -7.60 -18.92 2.13
N ALA A 2 -7.91 -18.90 0.84
CA ALA A 2 -7.71 -17.70 0.04
C ALA A 2 -8.75 -16.63 0.38
N ILE A 3 -8.34 -15.36 0.24
CA ILE A 3 -9.25 -14.24 0.44
C ILE A 3 -9.44 -13.51 -0.89
N SER A 4 -10.55 -12.81 -1.03
CA SER A 4 -10.80 -12.02 -2.23
C SER A 4 -10.29 -10.59 -2.02
N THR A 5 -10.27 -9.81 -3.10
CA THR A 5 -9.90 -8.40 -3.01
C THR A 5 -11.02 -7.53 -2.42
N TYR A 6 -12.15 -8.10 -2.12
CA TYR A 6 -13.21 -7.43 -1.38
C TYR A 6 -12.75 -7.17 0.05
N LYS A 7 -13.03 -5.98 0.57
CA LYS A 7 -12.62 -5.55 1.91
C LYS A 7 -11.10 -5.35 2.05
N VAL A 8 -10.50 -4.77 1.00
CA VAL A 8 -9.12 -4.30 1.06
C VAL A 8 -9.16 -2.77 1.13
N PHE A 9 -8.46 -2.20 2.10
CA PHE A 9 -8.54 -0.76 2.37
C PHE A 9 -7.16 -0.13 2.47
N LEU A 10 -7.05 1.09 1.94
CA LEU A 10 -5.88 1.93 2.16
C LEU A 10 -6.15 2.80 3.39
N MET A 11 -5.30 2.65 4.40
CA MET A 11 -5.48 3.31 5.69
C MET A 11 -4.41 4.35 5.92
N LYS A 12 -4.75 5.33 6.74
CA LYS A 12 -3.83 6.40 7.13
C LYS A 12 -3.84 6.52 8.65
N LYS A 13 -2.66 6.68 9.24
CA LYS A 13 -2.54 6.91 10.68
C LYS A 13 -2.83 8.38 10.98
N ALA A 14 -3.52 8.65 12.08
CA ALA A 14 -3.82 10.02 12.49
C ALA A 14 -2.53 10.78 12.82
N ASP A 15 -2.56 12.11 12.63
CA ASP A 15 -1.41 12.95 12.92
C ASP A 15 -1.02 12.92 14.40
N THR A 16 -2.01 12.73 15.27
CA THR A 16 -1.79 12.59 16.71
C THR A 16 -2.41 11.28 17.17
N GLY A 17 -1.66 10.53 17.99
CA GLY A 17 -2.13 9.25 18.50
C GLY A 17 -1.86 8.10 17.53
N GLU A 18 -2.46 6.95 17.80
CA GLU A 18 -2.22 5.73 17.04
C GLU A 18 -3.47 5.20 16.36
N GLN A 19 -4.41 6.09 16.07
CA GLN A 19 -5.65 5.68 15.42
C GLN A 19 -5.48 5.69 13.91
N TRP A 20 -6.03 4.66 13.27
CA TRP A 20 -6.03 4.50 11.83
C TRP A 20 -7.44 4.77 11.29
N SER A 21 -7.50 5.39 10.13
CA SER A 21 -8.77 5.63 9.46
C SER A 21 -8.62 5.32 7.97
N LYS A 22 -9.72 4.96 7.33
CA LYS A 22 -9.72 4.72 5.89
C LYS A 22 -9.42 6.04 5.16
N LEU A 23 -8.43 6.01 4.28
CA LEU A 23 -8.06 7.19 3.51
C LEU A 23 -8.96 7.37 2.31
N ILE A 24 -9.05 6.34 1.47
CA ILE A 24 -9.89 6.33 0.27
C ILE A 24 -10.28 4.88 -0.03
N ASP A 25 -11.28 4.73 -0.88
CA ASP A 25 -11.60 3.44 -1.47
C ASP A 25 -10.72 3.23 -2.69
N ILE A 26 -10.06 2.07 -2.76
CA ILE A 26 -9.15 1.76 -3.85
C ILE A 26 -9.72 0.66 -4.73
N LYS A 27 -9.39 0.73 -6.01
CA LYS A 27 -9.78 -0.28 -7.01
C LYS A 27 -8.71 -1.33 -7.18
N GLU A 28 -7.44 -0.92 -7.09
CA GLU A 28 -6.29 -1.79 -7.24
C GLU A 28 -5.20 -1.40 -6.26
N PHE A 29 -4.40 -2.37 -5.86
CA PHE A 29 -3.25 -2.11 -5.01
C PHE A 29 -2.03 -2.83 -5.60
N PRO A 30 -0.81 -2.32 -5.33
CA PRO A 30 0.42 -2.91 -5.86
C PRO A 30 0.90 -4.07 -5.01
N ASP A 31 1.94 -4.74 -5.47
CA ASP A 31 2.63 -5.73 -4.65
C ASP A 31 3.18 -5.05 -3.40
N LEU A 32 2.99 -5.69 -2.25
CA LEU A 32 3.41 -5.15 -0.96
C LEU A 32 4.71 -5.82 -0.54
N GLY A 33 5.78 -5.47 -1.24
CA GLY A 33 7.09 -6.02 -0.99
C GLY A 33 7.71 -6.55 -2.26
N GLY A 34 8.87 -7.17 -2.13
CA GLY A 34 9.58 -7.74 -3.25
C GLY A 34 10.65 -8.68 -2.75
N GLU A 35 11.29 -9.36 -3.68
CA GLU A 35 12.38 -10.26 -3.34
C GLU A 35 13.65 -9.44 -3.07
N PRO A 36 14.43 -9.80 -2.03
CA PRO A 36 15.70 -9.14 -1.81
C PRO A 36 16.67 -9.52 -2.92
N GLU A 37 17.60 -8.60 -3.22
CA GLU A 37 18.66 -8.87 -4.16
C GLU A 37 19.54 -9.98 -3.61
N MET A 38 19.93 -10.92 -4.48
CA MET A 38 20.79 -12.03 -4.09
C MET A 38 22.24 -11.69 -4.40
N LEU A 39 23.09 -11.76 -3.39
CA LEU A 39 24.52 -11.52 -3.54
C LEU A 39 25.26 -12.84 -3.53
N GLU A 40 26.05 -13.10 -4.56
CA GLU A 40 26.79 -14.35 -4.68
C GLU A 40 27.98 -14.37 -3.71
N THR A 41 28.08 -15.45 -2.95
CA THR A 41 29.15 -15.64 -1.98
C THR A 41 30.00 -16.87 -2.28
N THR A 42 29.88 -17.43 -3.50
CA THR A 42 30.59 -18.62 -3.93
C THR A 42 32.12 -18.38 -3.93
N THR A 43 32.88 -19.32 -3.40
CA THR A 43 34.35 -19.28 -3.42
C THR A 43 34.90 -20.45 -4.23
N LEU A 44 36.21 -20.44 -4.49
CA LEU A 44 36.84 -21.50 -5.26
C LEU A 44 36.83 -22.86 -4.55
N SER A 45 36.57 -22.87 -3.24
CA SER A 45 36.46 -24.12 -2.49
C SER A 45 35.04 -24.67 -2.47
N ASP A 46 34.07 -23.93 -3.03
CA ASP A 46 32.68 -24.38 -3.07
C ASP A 46 32.43 -25.21 -4.33
N ASN A 47 31.67 -26.28 -4.17
CA ASN A 47 31.23 -27.11 -5.31
C ASN A 47 29.80 -26.77 -5.75
N MET A 48 29.24 -25.69 -5.22
CA MET A 48 27.90 -25.22 -5.53
C MET A 48 27.85 -23.72 -5.27
N GLN A 49 27.09 -22.99 -6.08
CA GLN A 49 26.92 -21.55 -5.89
C GLN A 49 26.13 -21.24 -4.63
N THR A 50 26.63 -20.28 -3.85
CA THR A 50 25.97 -19.83 -2.62
C THR A 50 25.65 -18.35 -2.70
N TYR A 51 24.57 -17.95 -2.05
CA TYR A 51 24.06 -16.57 -2.09
C TYR A 51 23.63 -16.12 -0.72
N ILE A 52 23.73 -14.81 -0.48
CA ILE A 52 23.13 -14.17 0.69
C ILE A 52 22.14 -13.13 0.21
N ALA A 53 21.14 -12.85 1.03
CA ALA A 53 20.16 -11.82 0.71
C ALA A 53 20.79 -10.43 0.86
N GLY A 54 20.61 -9.60 -0.15
CA GLY A 54 21.06 -8.22 -0.11
C GLY A 54 19.98 -7.28 0.39
N ILE A 55 20.10 -6.00 0.05
CA ILE A 55 19.14 -4.99 0.45
C ILE A 55 17.84 -5.20 -0.33
N GLN A 56 16.72 -5.22 0.41
CA GLN A 56 15.41 -5.27 -0.21
C GLN A 56 15.06 -3.89 -0.74
N SER A 57 14.72 -3.83 -2.02
CA SER A 57 14.34 -2.59 -2.67
C SER A 57 12.82 -2.51 -2.79
N LEU A 58 12.26 -1.37 -2.41
CA LEU A 58 10.83 -1.11 -2.58
C LEU A 58 10.67 0.03 -3.58
N ASP A 59 10.00 -0.26 -4.68
CA ASP A 59 9.60 0.78 -5.63
C ASP A 59 8.39 1.52 -5.11
N GLY A 60 8.05 2.63 -5.75
CA GLY A 60 6.86 3.37 -5.38
C GLY A 60 5.61 2.49 -5.43
N LEU A 61 4.75 2.67 -4.45
CA LEU A 61 3.51 1.90 -4.35
C LEU A 61 2.39 2.69 -5.02
N SER A 62 1.83 2.15 -6.10
CA SER A 62 0.78 2.82 -6.87
C SER A 62 -0.58 2.19 -6.60
N PHE A 63 -1.53 3.00 -6.22
CA PHE A 63 -2.92 2.59 -5.98
C PHE A 63 -3.81 3.30 -6.99
N THR A 64 -4.83 2.61 -7.46
CA THR A 64 -5.82 3.19 -8.38
C THR A 64 -7.15 3.36 -7.65
N ALA A 65 -7.76 4.52 -7.79
CA ALA A 65 -9.04 4.82 -7.16
C ALA A 65 -9.92 5.62 -8.10
N ASN A 66 -11.22 5.63 -7.84
CA ASN A 66 -12.13 6.49 -8.56
C ASN A 66 -11.89 7.94 -8.15
N TYR A 67 -11.89 8.83 -9.13
CA TYR A 67 -11.70 10.25 -8.85
C TYR A 67 -12.96 10.87 -8.28
N THR A 68 -12.81 11.55 -7.15
CA THR A 68 -13.80 12.47 -6.62
C THR A 68 -13.07 13.72 -6.15
N LEU A 69 -13.73 14.86 -6.23
CA LEU A 69 -13.09 16.12 -5.82
C LEU A 69 -12.71 16.10 -4.33
N ALA A 70 -13.59 15.58 -3.49
CA ALA A 70 -13.33 15.52 -2.05
C ALA A 70 -12.12 14.67 -1.72
N ASP A 71 -12.03 13.48 -2.30
CA ASP A 71 -10.90 12.59 -2.07
C ASP A 71 -9.60 13.16 -2.62
N PHE A 72 -9.67 13.76 -3.81
CA PHE A 72 -8.49 14.38 -4.42
C PHE A 72 -7.95 15.52 -3.56
N GLN A 73 -8.83 16.36 -3.03
CA GLN A 73 -8.40 17.46 -2.15
C GLN A 73 -7.77 16.93 -0.87
N THR A 74 -8.33 15.88 -0.29
CA THR A 74 -7.76 15.25 0.91
C THR A 74 -6.36 14.70 0.64
N LEU A 75 -6.19 14.00 -0.48
CA LEU A 75 -4.90 13.43 -0.83
C LEU A 75 -3.88 14.51 -1.20
N LYS A 76 -4.32 15.54 -1.91
CA LYS A 76 -3.43 16.63 -2.30
C LYS A 76 -2.87 17.38 -1.09
N ALA A 77 -3.66 17.49 -0.04
CA ALA A 77 -3.21 18.12 1.21
C ALA A 77 -2.12 17.30 1.91
N LEU A 78 -2.05 16.01 1.65
CA LEU A 78 -1.04 15.13 2.23
C LEU A 78 0.23 15.05 1.38
N GLU A 79 0.18 15.55 0.15
CA GLU A 79 1.31 15.47 -0.78
C GLU A 79 2.53 16.20 -0.22
N GLY A 80 3.69 15.54 -0.28
CA GLY A 80 4.92 16.11 0.23
C GLY A 80 5.14 15.97 1.73
N LYS A 81 4.22 15.32 2.44
CA LYS A 81 4.35 15.08 3.87
C LYS A 81 4.64 13.61 4.13
N LYS A 82 5.48 13.35 5.12
CA LYS A 82 5.76 11.98 5.55
C LYS A 82 4.66 11.53 6.51
N VAL A 83 3.90 10.53 6.10
CA VAL A 83 2.75 10.02 6.85
C VAL A 83 2.81 8.50 6.88
N SER A 84 2.25 7.91 7.91
CA SER A 84 2.15 6.46 8.02
C SER A 84 0.88 5.98 7.29
N TYR A 85 1.07 5.03 6.39
CA TYR A 85 -0.01 4.43 5.61
C TYR A 85 -0.01 2.93 5.84
N ALA A 86 -1.14 2.31 5.54
CA ALA A 86 -1.25 0.86 5.64
C ALA A 86 -2.26 0.33 4.64
N VAL A 87 -2.09 -0.93 4.26
CA VAL A 87 -3.09 -1.68 3.51
C VAL A 87 -3.63 -2.74 4.45
N TRP A 88 -4.92 -2.69 4.71
CA TRP A 88 -5.59 -3.63 5.61
C TRP A 88 -6.45 -4.59 4.81
N PHE A 89 -6.29 -5.87 5.10
CA PHE A 89 -7.13 -6.91 4.52
C PHE A 89 -8.17 -7.33 5.55
N GLY A 90 -9.43 -7.24 5.16
CA GLY A 90 -10.54 -7.63 6.00
C GLY A 90 -11.31 -6.46 6.56
N GLY A 91 -12.57 -6.70 6.85
CA GLY A 91 -13.47 -5.68 7.41
C GLY A 91 -14.71 -6.33 7.96
N THR A 92 -15.39 -5.60 8.83
CA THR A 92 -16.65 -6.02 9.43
C THR A 92 -17.80 -5.31 8.73
N GLU A 93 -18.77 -6.08 8.25
CA GLU A 93 -19.97 -5.52 7.60
C GLU A 93 -21.11 -5.45 8.60
N SER A 94 -21.75 -4.29 8.68
CA SER A 94 -22.90 -4.08 9.53
C SER A 94 -23.83 -3.08 8.86
N ASP A 95 -25.10 -3.45 8.70
CA ASP A 95 -26.14 -2.61 8.09
C ASP A 95 -25.71 -2.04 6.73
N GLY A 96 -25.01 -2.84 5.91
CA GLY A 96 -24.55 -2.41 4.61
C GLY A 96 -23.30 -1.56 4.62
N THR A 97 -22.72 -1.29 5.77
CA THR A 97 -21.50 -0.50 5.92
C THR A 97 -20.35 -1.42 6.29
N VAL A 98 -19.24 -1.31 5.56
CA VAL A 98 -18.05 -2.10 5.83
C VAL A 98 -17.05 -1.23 6.58
N THR A 99 -16.61 -1.73 7.74
CA THR A 99 -15.61 -1.04 8.56
C THR A 99 -14.29 -1.81 8.50
N PRO A 100 -13.18 -1.16 8.11
CA PRO A 100 -11.89 -1.84 8.06
C PRO A 100 -11.46 -2.32 9.44
N ASP A 101 -11.05 -3.57 9.56
CA ASP A 101 -10.54 -4.11 10.83
C ASP A 101 -9.20 -4.84 10.68
N GLY A 102 -8.77 -5.07 9.44
CA GLY A 102 -7.50 -5.73 9.19
C GLY A 102 -7.41 -7.17 9.71
N SER A 103 -8.54 -7.85 9.83
CA SER A 103 -8.59 -9.19 10.40
C SER A 103 -7.81 -10.23 9.60
N ASN A 104 -7.55 -9.97 8.33
CA ASN A 104 -6.79 -10.87 7.44
C ASN A 104 -5.36 -10.38 7.20
N GLY A 105 -4.90 -9.39 7.96
CA GLY A 105 -3.54 -8.88 7.88
C GLY A 105 -3.48 -7.39 7.66
N LYS A 106 -2.46 -6.77 8.24
CA LYS A 106 -2.20 -5.33 8.10
C LYS A 106 -0.76 -5.14 7.66
N PHE A 107 -0.56 -4.35 6.61
CA PHE A 107 0.76 -4.03 6.08
C PHE A 107 0.95 -2.52 6.16
N SER A 108 1.90 -2.07 6.96
CA SER A 108 2.09 -0.65 7.22
C SER A 108 3.49 -0.19 6.84
N PHE A 109 3.59 1.07 6.47
CA PHE A 109 4.84 1.70 6.10
C PHE A 109 4.68 3.22 6.20
N ASP A 110 5.82 3.91 6.30
CA ASP A 110 5.84 5.37 6.23
C ASP A 110 6.28 5.80 4.85
N GLY A 111 5.74 6.90 4.36
CA GLY A 111 6.13 7.40 3.05
C GLY A 111 5.50 8.74 2.71
N GLU A 112 5.80 9.20 1.51
CA GLU A 112 5.26 10.43 0.96
C GLU A 112 4.34 10.11 -0.21
N LEU A 113 3.20 10.78 -0.23
CA LEU A 113 2.13 10.52 -1.19
C LEU A 113 2.13 11.55 -2.31
N SER A 114 1.86 11.09 -3.52
CA SER A 114 1.59 11.93 -4.68
C SER A 114 0.33 11.43 -5.34
N VAL A 115 -0.50 12.34 -5.83
CA VAL A 115 -1.76 11.98 -6.47
C VAL A 115 -1.94 12.80 -7.75
N TYR A 116 -2.48 12.15 -8.77
CA TYR A 116 -2.81 12.83 -10.01
C TYR A 116 -3.97 12.10 -10.69
N PRO A 117 -4.80 12.85 -11.45
CA PRO A 117 -5.86 12.20 -12.22
C PRO A 117 -5.27 11.47 -13.42
N VAL A 118 -5.89 10.37 -13.79
CA VAL A 118 -5.48 9.56 -14.93
C VAL A 118 -6.42 9.85 -16.09
N GLY A 119 -5.87 10.01 -17.30
CA GLY A 119 -6.68 10.24 -18.49
C GLY A 119 -7.59 9.07 -18.77
N GLY A 120 -8.78 9.36 -19.31
CA GLY A 120 -9.76 8.34 -19.65
C GLY A 120 -10.36 8.60 -21.01
N GLY A 121 -11.02 7.60 -21.55
CA GLY A 121 -11.73 7.69 -22.82
C GLY A 121 -13.21 7.98 -22.64
N VAL A 122 -13.93 7.88 -23.74
CA VAL A 122 -15.39 8.05 -23.72
C VAL A 122 -16.03 6.89 -22.94
N ASN A 123 -17.02 7.21 -22.13
CA ASN A 123 -17.77 6.23 -21.34
C ASN A 123 -16.93 5.50 -20.28
N GLU A 124 -15.85 6.13 -19.82
CA GLU A 124 -15.01 5.58 -18.76
C GLU A 124 -15.14 6.42 -17.50
N VAL A 125 -14.98 5.75 -16.36
CA VAL A 125 -14.93 6.44 -15.08
C VAL A 125 -13.58 7.14 -14.95
N VAL A 126 -13.58 8.38 -14.45
CA VAL A 126 -12.33 9.08 -14.22
C VAL A 126 -11.66 8.46 -13.00
N ASN A 127 -10.41 8.06 -13.18
CA ASN A 127 -9.61 7.46 -12.12
C ASN A 127 -8.54 8.43 -11.65
N MET A 128 -8.04 8.19 -10.45
CA MET A 128 -6.84 8.88 -9.97
C MET A 128 -5.83 7.84 -9.53
N ASN A 129 -4.56 8.18 -9.71
CA ASN A 129 -3.47 7.32 -9.30
C ASN A 129 -2.80 7.92 -8.06
N VAL A 130 -2.73 7.12 -7.01
CA VAL A 130 -2.12 7.53 -5.75
C VAL A 130 -0.81 6.76 -5.62
N THR A 131 0.31 7.47 -5.63
CA THR A 131 1.62 6.85 -5.53
C THR A 131 2.24 7.24 -4.19
N ILE A 132 2.73 6.25 -3.46
CA ILE A 132 3.39 6.47 -2.18
C ILE A 132 4.83 5.98 -2.30
N ALA A 133 5.79 6.89 -2.05
CA ALA A 133 7.20 6.52 -2.03
C ALA A 133 7.54 6.08 -0.61
N PRO A 134 7.74 4.77 -0.36
CA PRO A 134 7.98 4.30 1.00
C PRO A 134 9.36 4.72 1.49
N SER A 135 9.43 5.16 2.74
CA SER A 135 10.69 5.51 3.39
C SER A 135 11.09 4.50 4.45
N THR A 136 10.23 3.53 4.74
CA THR A 136 10.50 2.43 5.67
C THR A 136 10.09 1.12 5.03
N PRO A 137 10.64 -0.02 5.48
CA PRO A 137 10.15 -1.32 5.02
C PRO A 137 8.69 -1.52 5.41
N ILE A 138 7.99 -2.34 4.64
CA ILE A 138 6.61 -2.67 4.94
C ILE A 138 6.60 -3.63 6.12
N ALA A 139 5.88 -3.24 7.18
CA ALA A 139 5.76 -4.05 8.39
C ALA A 139 4.44 -4.81 8.37
N PHE A 140 4.50 -6.08 8.77
CA PHE A 140 3.32 -6.93 8.83
C PHE A 140 2.80 -7.01 10.26
N SER A 141 1.48 -6.96 10.41
CA SER A 141 0.81 -7.19 11.68
C SER A 141 -0.42 -8.05 11.44
N ALA A 142 -0.62 -9.05 12.29
CA ALA A 142 -1.79 -9.92 12.21
C ALA A 142 -2.96 -9.41 13.06
N THR A 143 -2.75 -8.34 13.86
CA THR A 143 -3.80 -7.82 14.74
C THR A 143 -3.93 -6.32 14.63
#